data_f1101cae4800060d2a2cffe852d16ac3
#
_entry.id   f1101cae4800060d2a2cffe852d16ac3
#
_cell.length_a   1.000
_cell.length_b   1.000
_cell.length_c   1.000
_cell.angle_alpha   90.00
_cell.angle_beta   90.00
_cell.angle_gamma   90.00
#
_symmetry.space_group_name_H-M   'P 1'
#
loop_
_entity.id
_entity.type
_entity.pdbx_description
1 polymer ?
#
loop_
_entity_poly.entity_id
_entity_poly.type
_entity_poly.pdbx_seq_one_letter_code
_entity_poly.pdbx_strand_id
1 'polypeptide(L)'
;MAALDARLVSALDLSKAAAEFAQGARAAGLKVPARFGTEVVARLLGLRTDHPAIEDSLELLPNDPATRAEAAYSAAAVLHFGGWEVAGVQSLADDFALPQLSAWQTRILDTAVARIGMPYVWGGTSDGLETDFGVPARGGYDCSGFVWRVYKLQSYPDERGLASVLRGRTTFVMSGEVPASQRIGFAKLQPADVLFFGAHGPRSKPSEVDHTAIYLGNGWFIQSSDYGVALATLTGYYRHEFAWARRPLREAGLEG
;
A
#
# COMPACT_ATOMS: atom_id res chain seq x y z
N MET A 1 7.81 1.32 -16.86
CA MET A 1 6.45 1.67 -16.41
C MET A 1 6.38 3.08 -15.85
N ALA A 2 7.09 3.46 -14.81
CA ALA A 2 6.97 4.80 -14.19
C ALA A 2 7.08 6.00 -15.17
N ALA A 3 7.84 5.88 -16.26
CA ALA A 3 7.92 6.93 -17.28
C ALA A 3 6.63 7.02 -18.13
N LEU A 4 5.92 5.93 -18.35
CA LEU A 4 4.60 5.92 -18.98
C LEU A 4 3.58 6.59 -18.07
N ASP A 5 3.52 6.17 -16.81
CA ASP A 5 2.60 6.73 -15.81
C ASP A 5 2.79 8.25 -15.67
N ALA A 6 4.04 8.73 -15.65
CA ALA A 6 4.31 10.16 -15.60
C ALA A 6 3.77 10.94 -16.83
N ARG A 7 3.83 10.33 -18.03
CA ARG A 7 3.25 10.93 -19.23
C ARG A 7 1.72 10.94 -19.21
N LEU A 8 1.11 9.87 -18.74
CA LEU A 8 -0.36 9.77 -18.65
C LEU A 8 -0.91 10.75 -17.61
N VAL A 9 -0.29 10.82 -16.45
CA VAL A 9 -0.61 11.79 -15.40
C VAL A 9 -0.48 13.23 -15.90
N SER A 10 0.57 13.52 -16.68
CA SER A 10 0.74 14.84 -17.32
C SER A 10 -0.32 15.12 -18.39
N ALA A 11 -0.71 14.12 -19.17
CA ALA A 11 -1.74 14.27 -20.20
C ALA A 11 -3.15 14.51 -19.60
N LEU A 12 -3.36 14.09 -18.36
CA LEU A 12 -4.58 14.37 -17.57
C LEU A 12 -4.51 15.68 -16.76
N ASP A 13 -3.44 16.45 -16.91
CA ASP A 13 -3.15 17.68 -16.11
C ASP A 13 -3.07 17.43 -14.59
N LEU A 14 -2.68 16.22 -14.19
CA LEU A 14 -2.56 15.81 -12.78
C LEU A 14 -1.11 15.86 -12.24
N SER A 15 -0.19 16.50 -12.97
CA SER A 15 1.19 16.67 -12.50
C SER A 15 1.29 17.44 -11.18
N LYS A 16 0.38 18.41 -10.96
CA LYS A 16 0.26 19.14 -9.70
C LYS A 16 -0.15 18.20 -8.56
N ALA A 17 -1.20 17.42 -8.74
CA ALA A 17 -1.64 16.44 -7.76
C ALA A 17 -0.53 15.44 -7.39
N ALA A 18 0.20 14.94 -8.38
CA ALA A 18 1.35 14.06 -8.14
C ALA A 18 2.45 14.73 -7.30
N ALA A 19 2.72 16.02 -7.56
CA ALA A 19 3.69 16.78 -6.78
C ALA A 19 3.22 17.00 -5.32
N GLU A 20 1.94 17.28 -5.12
CA GLU A 20 1.33 17.49 -3.79
C GLU A 20 1.38 16.23 -2.93
N PHE A 21 1.04 15.04 -3.48
CA PHE A 21 1.23 13.77 -2.77
C PHE A 21 2.68 13.58 -2.32
N ALA A 22 3.64 13.80 -3.23
CA ALA A 22 5.05 13.66 -2.89
C ALA A 22 5.53 14.70 -1.85
N GLN A 23 5.02 15.93 -1.93
CA GLN A 23 5.33 16.99 -0.98
C GLN A 23 4.75 16.69 0.41
N GLY A 24 3.48 16.27 0.50
CA GLY A 24 2.83 15.91 1.76
C GLY A 24 3.55 14.77 2.48
N ALA A 25 3.97 13.74 1.75
CA ALA A 25 4.75 12.64 2.31
C ALA A 25 6.14 13.11 2.84
N ARG A 26 6.85 13.95 2.07
CA ARG A 26 8.14 14.52 2.51
C ARG A 26 8.00 15.45 3.70
N ALA A 27 6.92 16.22 3.77
CA ALA A 27 6.64 17.11 4.91
C ALA A 27 6.46 16.33 6.21
N ALA A 28 5.97 15.10 6.15
CA ALA A 28 5.90 14.18 7.29
C ALA A 28 7.25 13.51 7.63
N GLY A 29 8.30 13.73 6.84
CA GLY A 29 9.65 13.18 7.04
C GLY A 29 9.95 11.93 6.21
N LEU A 30 9.05 11.49 5.30
CA LEU A 30 9.25 10.29 4.50
C LEU A 30 10.21 10.52 3.31
N LYS A 31 11.04 9.50 3.05
CA LYS A 31 11.92 9.40 1.89
C LYS A 31 11.18 8.67 0.77
N VAL A 32 10.44 9.41 -0.05
CA VAL A 32 9.69 8.84 -1.15
C VAL A 32 10.53 8.73 -2.44
N PRO A 33 10.36 7.65 -3.24
CA PRO A 33 11.00 7.54 -4.55
C PRO A 33 10.50 8.63 -5.50
N ALA A 34 11.27 8.92 -6.55
CA ALA A 34 10.91 9.97 -7.53
C ALA A 34 9.55 9.72 -8.19
N ARG A 35 9.20 8.45 -8.41
CA ARG A 35 7.92 8.02 -8.99
C ARG A 35 6.72 8.12 -8.04
N PHE A 36 6.91 8.40 -6.75
CA PHE A 36 5.88 8.25 -5.72
C PHE A 36 4.56 8.94 -6.10
N GLY A 37 4.59 10.22 -6.40
CA GLY A 37 3.37 10.96 -6.70
C GLY A 37 2.67 10.49 -7.97
N THR A 38 3.42 10.17 -9.03
CA THR A 38 2.85 9.65 -10.28
C THR A 38 2.25 8.26 -10.10
N GLU A 39 2.89 7.38 -9.32
CA GLU A 39 2.33 6.06 -8.99
C GLU A 39 1.07 6.18 -8.12
N VAL A 40 1.05 7.11 -7.16
CA VAL A 40 -0.18 7.36 -6.36
C VAL A 40 -1.33 7.75 -7.29
N VAL A 41 -1.14 8.72 -8.16
CA VAL A 41 -2.17 9.19 -9.09
C VAL A 41 -2.59 8.08 -10.05
N ALA A 42 -1.62 7.37 -10.66
CA ALA A 42 -1.89 6.28 -11.60
C ALA A 42 -2.72 5.15 -10.95
N ARG A 43 -2.39 4.78 -9.71
CA ARG A 43 -3.11 3.74 -8.97
C ARG A 43 -4.50 4.21 -8.52
N LEU A 44 -4.67 5.45 -8.09
CA LEU A 44 -5.99 6.02 -7.76
C LEU A 44 -6.93 6.07 -8.97
N LEU A 45 -6.38 6.20 -10.17
CA LEU A 45 -7.13 6.15 -11.43
C LEU A 45 -7.31 4.72 -12.00
N GLY A 46 -6.72 3.70 -11.37
CA GLY A 46 -6.78 2.33 -11.88
C GLY A 46 -6.02 2.11 -13.19
N LEU A 47 -5.02 2.94 -13.51
CA LEU A 47 -4.25 2.84 -14.76
C LEU A 47 -3.37 1.58 -14.86
N ARG A 48 -3.20 0.86 -13.75
CA ARG A 48 -2.33 -0.31 -13.66
C ARG A 48 -3.08 -1.63 -13.45
N THR A 49 -4.42 -1.60 -13.61
CA THR A 49 -5.28 -2.78 -13.45
C THR A 49 -5.82 -3.23 -14.80
N ASP A 50 -4.93 -3.68 -15.66
CA ASP A 50 -5.22 -4.01 -17.05
C ASP A 50 -5.24 -5.51 -17.34
N HIS A 51 -5.06 -6.34 -16.32
CA HIS A 51 -5.01 -7.79 -16.46
C HIS A 51 -5.88 -8.49 -15.39
N PRO A 52 -6.40 -9.68 -15.65
CA PRO A 52 -7.10 -10.47 -14.64
C PRO A 52 -6.13 -10.95 -13.57
N ALA A 53 -6.61 -11.14 -12.34
CA ALA A 53 -5.80 -11.53 -11.18
C ALA A 53 -4.93 -12.79 -11.40
N ILE A 54 -5.34 -13.71 -12.26
CA ILE A 54 -4.55 -14.89 -12.63
C ILE A 54 -3.27 -14.52 -13.39
N GLU A 55 -3.18 -13.32 -13.93
CA GLU A 55 -2.04 -12.80 -14.69
C GLU A 55 -1.21 -11.77 -13.90
N ASP A 56 -1.47 -11.58 -12.60
CA ASP A 56 -0.74 -10.65 -11.73
C ASP A 56 0.78 -10.79 -11.82
N SER A 57 1.27 -12.03 -11.99
CA SER A 57 2.69 -12.32 -12.15
C SER A 57 3.32 -11.74 -13.43
N LEU A 58 2.51 -11.33 -14.39
CA LEU A 58 2.93 -10.72 -15.65
C LEU A 58 3.02 -9.20 -15.57
N GLU A 59 2.48 -8.59 -14.51
CA GLU A 59 2.55 -7.14 -14.33
C GLU A 59 4.01 -6.66 -14.30
N LEU A 60 4.26 -5.55 -14.98
CA LEU A 60 5.59 -4.98 -15.10
C LEU A 60 6.00 -4.23 -13.82
N LEU A 61 7.25 -4.40 -13.42
CA LEU A 61 7.84 -3.64 -12.32
C LEU A 61 7.93 -2.14 -12.68
N PRO A 62 7.96 -1.25 -11.69
CA PRO A 62 8.05 0.21 -11.94
C PRO A 62 9.24 0.62 -12.83
N ASN A 63 10.34 -0.11 -12.77
CA ASN A 63 11.55 0.17 -13.56
C ASN A 63 11.58 -0.55 -14.92
N ASP A 64 10.62 -1.41 -15.22
CA ASP A 64 10.58 -2.12 -16.50
C ASP A 64 10.21 -1.17 -17.65
N PRO A 65 10.68 -1.45 -18.87
CA PRO A 65 10.19 -0.80 -20.08
C PRO A 65 8.70 -1.08 -20.25
N ALA A 66 7.90 -0.05 -20.54
CA ALA A 66 6.51 -0.23 -20.90
C ALA A 66 6.39 -1.01 -22.22
N THR A 67 5.48 -1.98 -22.27
CA THR A 67 5.14 -2.67 -23.51
C THR A 67 4.17 -1.81 -24.33
N ARG A 68 4.00 -2.17 -25.62
CA ARG A 68 3.00 -1.53 -26.48
C ARG A 68 1.57 -1.82 -26.00
N ALA A 69 1.34 -3.00 -25.45
CA ALA A 69 0.05 -3.40 -24.88
C ALA A 69 -0.31 -2.54 -23.66
N GLU A 70 0.61 -2.42 -22.72
CA GLU A 70 0.47 -1.55 -21.54
C GLU A 70 0.19 -0.09 -21.93
N ALA A 71 0.97 0.44 -22.89
CA ALA A 71 0.80 1.81 -23.34
C ALA A 71 -0.57 2.00 -24.03
N ALA A 72 -1.01 1.04 -24.84
CA ALA A 72 -2.30 1.11 -25.53
C ALA A 72 -3.47 1.01 -24.56
N TYR A 73 -3.41 0.09 -23.60
CA TYR A 73 -4.42 -0.06 -22.57
C TYR A 73 -4.57 1.21 -21.72
N SER A 74 -3.46 1.69 -21.16
CA SER A 74 -3.45 2.89 -20.34
C SER A 74 -3.91 4.13 -21.11
N ALA A 75 -3.53 4.27 -22.39
CA ALA A 75 -4.01 5.35 -23.23
C ALA A 75 -5.52 5.24 -23.48
N ALA A 76 -6.03 4.04 -23.72
CA ALA A 76 -7.47 3.81 -23.86
C ALA A 76 -8.23 4.16 -22.57
N ALA A 77 -7.72 3.77 -21.40
CA ALA A 77 -8.30 4.14 -20.10
C ALA A 77 -8.37 5.65 -19.93
N VAL A 78 -7.29 6.37 -20.25
CA VAL A 78 -7.23 7.85 -20.17
C VAL A 78 -8.32 8.52 -21.02
N LEU A 79 -8.64 7.97 -22.22
CA LEU A 79 -9.69 8.51 -23.09
C LEU A 79 -11.10 8.34 -22.52
N HIS A 80 -11.29 7.46 -21.55
CA HIS A 80 -12.59 7.20 -20.91
C HIS A 80 -12.79 7.96 -19.59
N PHE A 81 -11.76 8.59 -19.04
CA PHE A 81 -11.91 9.36 -17.83
C PHE A 81 -12.75 10.62 -18.07
N GLY A 82 -13.73 10.83 -17.20
CA GLY A 82 -14.48 12.07 -17.11
C GLY A 82 -13.79 13.10 -16.21
N GLY A 83 -14.23 14.34 -16.28
CA GLY A 83 -13.70 15.41 -15.43
C GLY A 83 -13.86 15.13 -13.93
N TRP A 84 -14.80 14.29 -13.53
CA TRP A 84 -15.04 13.98 -12.13
C TRP A 84 -13.97 13.06 -11.51
N GLU A 85 -13.41 12.09 -12.28
CA GLU A 85 -12.30 11.26 -11.80
C GLU A 85 -11.05 12.10 -11.59
N VAL A 86 -10.74 12.96 -12.57
CA VAL A 86 -9.59 13.87 -12.49
C VAL A 86 -9.74 14.84 -11.32
N ALA A 87 -10.92 15.47 -11.16
CA ALA A 87 -11.21 16.35 -10.04
C ALA A 87 -11.17 15.62 -8.69
N GLY A 88 -11.61 14.36 -8.64
CA GLY A 88 -11.54 13.52 -7.45
C GLY A 88 -10.10 13.28 -6.99
N VAL A 89 -9.19 12.96 -7.92
CA VAL A 89 -7.77 12.77 -7.59
C VAL A 89 -7.13 14.08 -7.14
N GLN A 90 -7.44 15.22 -7.79
CA GLN A 90 -6.94 16.52 -7.34
C GLN A 90 -7.42 16.85 -5.93
N SER A 91 -8.70 16.63 -5.62
CA SER A 91 -9.22 16.85 -4.26
C SER A 91 -8.52 15.97 -3.21
N LEU A 92 -8.24 14.70 -3.54
CA LEU A 92 -7.49 13.82 -2.65
C LEU A 92 -6.05 14.31 -2.43
N ALA A 93 -5.43 14.90 -3.45
CA ALA A 93 -4.08 15.47 -3.35
C ALA A 93 -4.06 16.75 -2.50
N ASP A 94 -5.05 17.64 -2.69
CA ASP A 94 -5.20 18.87 -1.90
C ASP A 94 -5.38 18.58 -0.41
N ASP A 95 -6.07 17.47 -0.08
CA ASP A 95 -6.33 17.02 1.30
C ASP A 95 -5.24 16.10 1.87
N PHE A 96 -4.23 15.72 1.06
CA PHE A 96 -3.21 14.79 1.48
C PHE A 96 -2.21 15.41 2.45
N ALA A 97 -2.35 15.10 3.72
CA ALA A 97 -1.40 15.47 4.75
C ALA A 97 -1.19 14.31 5.72
N LEU A 98 0.05 14.00 6.05
CA LEU A 98 0.39 13.01 7.07
C LEU A 98 0.81 13.71 8.37
N PRO A 99 0.59 13.09 9.54
CA PRO A 99 1.05 13.65 10.81
C PRO A 99 2.57 13.59 10.91
N GLN A 100 3.14 14.32 11.86
CA GLN A 100 4.55 14.17 12.20
C GLN A 100 4.82 12.74 12.70
N LEU A 101 5.86 12.12 12.17
CA LEU A 101 6.21 10.73 12.44
C LEU A 101 7.33 10.63 13.46
N SER A 102 7.27 9.63 14.34
CA SER A 102 8.41 9.27 15.16
C SER A 102 9.52 8.64 14.30
N ALA A 103 10.73 8.53 14.85
CA ALA A 103 11.86 7.93 14.12
C ALA A 103 11.57 6.48 13.66
N TRP A 104 10.88 5.69 14.49
CA TRP A 104 10.51 4.32 14.13
C TRP A 104 9.39 4.27 13.10
N GLN A 105 8.36 5.12 13.24
CA GLN A 105 7.32 5.24 12.24
C GLN A 105 7.90 5.62 10.87
N THR A 106 8.82 6.58 10.84
CA THR A 106 9.51 6.98 9.60
C THR A 106 10.26 5.81 8.97
N ARG A 107 11.03 5.02 9.74
CA ARG A 107 11.77 3.86 9.21
C ARG A 107 10.85 2.81 8.57
N ILE A 108 9.75 2.48 9.25
CA ILE A 108 8.76 1.52 8.76
C ILE A 108 8.09 2.05 7.49
N LEU A 109 7.61 3.28 7.53
CA LEU A 109 6.88 3.87 6.41
C LEU A 109 7.78 4.20 5.22
N ASP A 110 9.06 4.58 5.43
CA ASP A 110 10.05 4.68 4.34
C ASP A 110 10.19 3.35 3.59
N THR A 111 10.23 2.24 4.34
CA THR A 111 10.30 0.91 3.75
C THR A 111 9.04 0.57 2.94
N ALA A 112 7.88 0.94 3.46
CA ALA A 112 6.60 0.71 2.81
C ALA A 112 6.45 1.55 1.52
N VAL A 113 6.65 2.88 1.61
CA VAL A 113 6.45 3.79 0.47
C VAL A 113 7.50 3.62 -0.63
N ALA A 114 8.69 3.09 -0.32
CA ALA A 114 9.69 2.75 -1.34
C ALA A 114 9.17 1.71 -2.36
N ARG A 115 8.17 0.92 -1.97
CA ARG A 115 7.58 -0.14 -2.79
C ARG A 115 6.33 0.29 -3.57
N ILE A 116 5.97 1.57 -3.51
CA ILE A 116 4.85 2.11 -4.29
C ILE A 116 4.98 1.72 -5.76
N GLY A 117 3.91 1.22 -6.36
CA GLY A 117 3.88 0.79 -7.75
C GLY A 117 4.36 -0.66 -8.00
N MET A 118 4.81 -1.40 -6.98
CA MET A 118 5.10 -2.83 -7.12
C MET A 118 3.81 -3.61 -7.40
N PRO A 119 3.88 -4.66 -8.24
CA PRO A 119 2.70 -5.46 -8.61
C PRO A 119 2.05 -6.18 -7.41
N TYR A 120 0.76 -6.50 -7.58
CA TYR A 120 0.14 -7.54 -6.76
C TYR A 120 0.57 -8.92 -7.28
N VAL A 121 1.03 -9.79 -6.39
CA VAL A 121 1.34 -11.18 -6.69
C VAL A 121 0.83 -12.05 -5.56
N TRP A 122 -0.07 -12.98 -5.86
CA TRP A 122 -0.61 -13.90 -4.86
C TRP A 122 0.51 -14.72 -4.20
N GLY A 123 0.65 -14.60 -2.88
CA GLY A 123 1.73 -15.21 -2.11
C GLY A 123 3.03 -14.41 -2.11
N GLY A 124 3.18 -13.41 -2.95
CA GLY A 124 4.40 -12.65 -3.15
C GLY A 124 4.90 -11.92 -1.90
N THR A 125 6.24 -11.90 -1.74
CA THR A 125 6.94 -11.30 -0.59
C THR A 125 8.21 -10.55 -0.99
N SER A 126 8.54 -10.46 -2.27
CA SER A 126 9.87 -10.06 -2.74
C SER A 126 9.86 -8.87 -3.69
N ASP A 127 10.92 -8.07 -3.63
CA ASP A 127 11.21 -7.02 -4.62
C ASP A 127 11.76 -7.60 -5.93
N GLY A 128 12.13 -8.88 -5.96
CA GLY A 128 12.76 -9.57 -7.08
C GLY A 128 12.13 -10.91 -7.38
N LEU A 129 12.72 -11.62 -8.35
CA LEU A 129 12.22 -12.90 -8.82
C LEU A 129 11.95 -13.88 -7.68
N GLU A 130 10.75 -14.42 -7.64
CA GLU A 130 10.33 -15.49 -6.71
C GLU A 130 9.37 -16.45 -7.42
N THR A 131 9.14 -17.61 -6.82
CA THR A 131 8.20 -18.60 -7.35
C THR A 131 7.30 -19.05 -6.22
N ASP A 132 6.22 -18.34 -6.02
CA ASP A 132 5.23 -18.65 -5.00
C ASP A 132 4.15 -19.54 -5.58
N PHE A 133 3.81 -20.60 -4.85
CA PHE A 133 2.81 -21.59 -5.28
C PHE A 133 3.06 -22.15 -6.69
N GLY A 134 4.33 -22.19 -7.13
CA GLY A 134 4.71 -22.71 -8.44
C GLY A 134 4.55 -21.72 -9.60
N VAL A 135 4.14 -20.49 -9.34
CA VAL A 135 4.02 -19.43 -10.34
C VAL A 135 5.22 -18.48 -10.23
N PRO A 136 6.08 -18.39 -11.26
CA PRO A 136 7.19 -17.45 -11.23
C PRO A 136 6.68 -16.02 -11.40
N ALA A 137 7.13 -15.13 -10.52
CA ALA A 137 6.88 -13.69 -10.60
C ALA A 137 8.18 -12.91 -10.57
N ARG A 138 8.23 -11.77 -11.23
CA ARG A 138 9.43 -10.90 -11.29
C ARG A 138 9.65 -10.10 -10.02
N GLY A 139 8.68 -10.10 -9.14
CA GLY A 139 8.59 -9.42 -7.86
C GLY A 139 7.18 -8.87 -7.67
N GLY A 140 6.76 -8.76 -6.42
CA GLY A 140 5.44 -8.26 -6.04
C GLY A 140 5.02 -8.76 -4.67
N TYR A 141 3.83 -8.38 -4.27
CA TYR A 141 3.31 -8.66 -2.94
C TYR A 141 1.83 -8.98 -2.97
N ASP A 142 1.39 -9.99 -2.19
CA ASP A 142 0.01 -9.96 -1.72
C ASP A 142 -0.13 -9.00 -0.51
N CYS A 143 -1.33 -8.78 -0.02
CA CYS A 143 -1.58 -7.85 1.07
C CYS A 143 -0.77 -8.20 2.33
N SER A 144 -0.78 -9.46 2.73
CA SER A 144 -0.07 -9.94 3.91
C SER A 144 1.44 -10.07 3.66
N GLY A 145 1.87 -10.37 2.45
CA GLY A 145 3.27 -10.39 2.04
C GLY A 145 3.94 -9.01 2.07
N PHE A 146 3.19 -7.98 1.70
CA PHE A 146 3.63 -6.61 1.82
C PHE A 146 3.90 -6.23 3.29
N VAL A 147 2.95 -6.51 4.20
CA VAL A 147 3.13 -6.31 5.64
C VAL A 147 4.29 -7.16 6.17
N TRP A 148 4.38 -8.42 5.74
CA TRP A 148 5.46 -9.34 6.10
C TRP A 148 6.82 -8.82 5.65
N ARG A 149 6.91 -8.29 4.42
CA ARG A 149 8.14 -7.69 3.89
C ARG A 149 8.60 -6.53 4.74
N VAL A 150 7.69 -5.64 5.12
CA VAL A 150 8.02 -4.43 5.87
C VAL A 150 8.43 -4.74 7.31
N TYR A 151 7.74 -5.66 7.99
CA TYR A 151 7.97 -5.87 9.42
C TYR A 151 8.85 -7.06 9.76
N LYS A 152 8.92 -8.07 8.89
CA LYS A 152 9.62 -9.32 9.20
C LYS A 152 10.85 -9.58 8.34
N LEU A 153 10.76 -9.33 7.04
CA LEU A 153 11.85 -9.62 6.12
C LEU A 153 12.83 -8.45 5.97
N GLN A 154 12.46 -7.27 6.41
CA GLN A 154 13.33 -6.10 6.45
C GLN A 154 14.08 -6.06 7.78
N SER A 155 15.42 -6.00 7.74
CA SER A 155 16.22 -5.74 8.92
C SER A 155 16.32 -4.24 9.19
N TYR A 156 16.16 -3.87 10.46
CA TYR A 156 16.34 -2.49 10.93
C TYR A 156 17.38 -2.45 12.04
N PRO A 157 18.30 -1.47 12.03
CA PRO A 157 19.19 -1.29 13.18
C PRO A 157 18.39 -1.10 14.48
N ASP A 158 18.78 -1.80 15.53
CA ASP A 158 18.17 -1.72 16.88
C ASP A 158 16.70 -2.14 16.95
N GLU A 159 16.25 -3.07 16.08
CA GLU A 159 14.84 -3.49 15.92
C GLU A 159 14.23 -4.24 17.13
N ARG A 160 15.03 -4.59 18.16
CA ARG A 160 14.58 -5.20 19.43
C ARG A 160 13.57 -6.36 19.27
N GLY A 161 13.70 -7.15 18.23
CA GLY A 161 12.80 -8.29 17.97
C GLY A 161 11.52 -7.93 17.20
N LEU A 162 11.45 -6.77 16.56
CA LEU A 162 10.34 -6.37 15.69
C LEU A 162 10.00 -7.45 14.67
N ALA A 163 11.01 -8.08 14.06
CA ALA A 163 10.84 -9.19 13.13
C ALA A 163 10.14 -10.42 13.73
N SER A 164 10.09 -10.54 15.07
CA SER A 164 9.43 -11.65 15.77
C SER A 164 8.00 -11.35 16.20
N VAL A 165 7.54 -10.10 16.06
CA VAL A 165 6.19 -9.68 16.44
C VAL A 165 5.13 -10.34 15.56
N LEU A 166 5.31 -10.30 14.23
CA LEU A 166 4.46 -10.99 13.27
C LEU A 166 4.97 -12.44 13.10
N ARG A 167 4.16 -13.42 13.46
CA ARG A 167 4.51 -14.85 13.39
C ARG A 167 3.86 -15.56 12.22
N GLY A 168 2.59 -15.26 11.95
CA GLY A 168 1.82 -15.85 10.87
C GLY A 168 1.95 -15.09 9.57
N ARG A 169 1.98 -15.81 8.43
CA ARG A 169 2.16 -15.23 7.10
C ARG A 169 0.86 -14.67 6.51
N THR A 170 -0.28 -15.23 6.89
CA THR A 170 -1.57 -14.88 6.29
C THR A 170 -2.33 -13.83 7.12
N THR A 171 -3.23 -13.08 6.50
CA THR A 171 -4.04 -12.04 7.15
C THR A 171 -4.77 -12.56 8.36
N PHE A 172 -5.46 -13.71 8.23
CA PHE A 172 -6.23 -14.29 9.31
C PHE A 172 -5.34 -14.76 10.48
N VAL A 173 -4.14 -15.30 10.22
CA VAL A 173 -3.22 -15.68 11.30
C VAL A 173 -2.66 -14.44 11.98
N MET A 174 -2.16 -13.46 11.23
CA MET A 174 -1.64 -12.20 11.79
C MET A 174 -2.69 -11.47 12.66
N SER A 175 -3.94 -11.42 12.19
CA SER A 175 -5.04 -10.77 12.91
C SER A 175 -5.44 -11.52 14.18
N GLY A 176 -5.31 -12.84 14.18
CA GLY A 176 -5.63 -13.72 15.30
C GLY A 176 -4.56 -13.75 16.40
N GLU A 177 -3.34 -13.29 16.11
CA GLU A 177 -2.28 -13.21 17.11
C GLU A 177 -2.52 -12.16 18.19
N VAL A 178 -3.39 -11.18 17.91
CA VAL A 178 -3.70 -10.09 18.83
C VAL A 178 -4.95 -10.43 19.65
N PRO A 179 -4.83 -10.59 20.99
CA PRO A 179 -5.98 -10.76 21.86
C PRO A 179 -6.99 -9.63 21.70
N ALA A 180 -8.28 -9.92 21.83
CA ALA A 180 -9.34 -8.92 21.64
C ALA A 180 -9.15 -7.65 22.50
N SER A 181 -8.63 -7.81 23.72
CA SER A 181 -8.33 -6.70 24.63
C SER A 181 -7.20 -5.77 24.18
N GLN A 182 -6.36 -6.21 23.23
CA GLN A 182 -5.23 -5.45 22.69
C GLN A 182 -5.49 -4.91 21.28
N ARG A 183 -6.63 -5.26 20.69
CA ARG A 183 -7.01 -4.75 19.36
C ARG A 183 -7.24 -3.25 19.41
N ILE A 184 -6.76 -2.58 18.38
CA ILE A 184 -6.83 -1.12 18.25
C ILE A 184 -8.01 -0.78 17.34
N GLY A 185 -8.94 0.01 17.88
CA GLY A 185 -10.06 0.54 17.11
C GLY A 185 -9.69 1.80 16.32
N PHE A 186 -10.54 2.16 15.38
CA PHE A 186 -10.34 3.26 14.43
C PHE A 186 -9.85 4.58 15.07
N ALA A 187 -10.49 5.03 16.16
CA ALA A 187 -10.17 6.31 16.81
C ALA A 187 -8.78 6.35 17.50
N LYS A 188 -8.10 5.20 17.60
CA LYS A 188 -6.80 5.07 18.28
C LYS A 188 -5.67 4.70 17.33
N LEU A 189 -5.93 4.74 16.01
CA LEU A 189 -4.93 4.43 14.99
C LEU A 189 -3.76 5.41 15.04
N GLN A 190 -2.56 4.88 14.84
CA GLN A 190 -1.32 5.66 14.72
C GLN A 190 -0.54 5.19 13.50
N PRO A 191 0.29 6.05 12.88
CA PRO A 191 1.15 5.65 11.78
C PRO A 191 1.97 4.40 12.10
N ALA A 192 2.15 3.53 11.11
CA ALA A 192 2.77 2.22 11.23
C ALA A 192 1.92 1.17 12.01
N ASP A 193 0.65 1.41 12.31
CA ASP A 193 -0.25 0.33 12.71
C ASP A 193 -0.57 -0.58 11.53
N VAL A 194 -0.65 -1.88 11.78
CA VAL A 194 -1.12 -2.87 10.80
C VAL A 194 -2.64 -2.97 10.90
N LEU A 195 -3.33 -2.64 9.81
CA LEU A 195 -4.78 -2.66 9.70
C LEU A 195 -5.26 -4.04 9.24
N PHE A 196 -6.41 -4.46 9.73
CA PHE A 196 -7.11 -5.67 9.30
C PHE A 196 -8.52 -5.34 8.86
N PHE A 197 -8.94 -5.95 7.73
CA PHE A 197 -10.25 -5.75 7.13
C PHE A 197 -10.96 -7.10 6.98
N GLY A 198 -12.27 -7.09 7.13
CA GLY A 198 -13.11 -8.26 6.97
C GLY A 198 -14.58 -7.86 6.87
N ALA A 199 -15.37 -8.66 6.17
CA ALA A 199 -16.74 -8.37 5.74
C ALA A 199 -17.73 -7.93 6.84
N HIS A 200 -17.40 -8.18 8.10
CA HIS A 200 -18.25 -7.79 9.24
C HIS A 200 -17.68 -6.61 10.04
N GLY A 201 -16.64 -5.93 9.51
CA GLY A 201 -15.97 -4.82 10.17
C GLY A 201 -15.50 -5.19 11.58
N PRO A 202 -15.75 -4.37 12.60
CA PRO A 202 -15.29 -4.64 13.98
C PRO A 202 -15.84 -5.92 14.62
N ARG A 203 -16.85 -6.56 14.00
CA ARG A 203 -17.43 -7.83 14.46
C ARG A 203 -16.83 -9.05 13.77
N SER A 204 -15.93 -8.85 12.82
CA SER A 204 -15.23 -9.94 12.13
C SER A 204 -14.46 -10.82 13.12
N LYS A 205 -14.40 -12.11 12.83
CA LYS A 205 -13.47 -13.05 13.48
C LYS A 205 -12.13 -13.02 12.74
N PRO A 206 -11.03 -13.45 13.35
CA PRO A 206 -9.75 -13.56 12.64
C PRO A 206 -9.81 -14.36 11.34
N SER A 207 -10.61 -15.43 11.32
CA SER A 207 -10.82 -16.27 10.11
C SER A 207 -11.61 -15.58 8.99
N GLU A 208 -12.21 -14.42 9.25
CA GLU A 208 -12.98 -13.61 8.31
C GLU A 208 -12.20 -12.37 7.87
N VAL A 209 -10.95 -12.22 8.34
CA VAL A 209 -10.04 -11.17 7.92
C VAL A 209 -9.34 -11.61 6.62
N ASP A 210 -9.65 -10.96 5.54
CA ASP A 210 -9.17 -11.28 4.19
C ASP A 210 -8.18 -10.27 3.62
N HIS A 211 -8.07 -9.09 4.25
CA HIS A 211 -7.15 -8.05 3.79
C HIS A 211 -6.41 -7.35 4.94
N THR A 212 -5.21 -6.83 4.64
CA THR A 212 -4.37 -6.11 5.59
C THR A 212 -3.57 -4.99 4.90
N ALA A 213 -3.20 -3.97 5.68
CA ALA A 213 -2.49 -2.79 5.20
C ALA A 213 -1.66 -2.15 6.31
N ILE A 214 -0.90 -1.09 5.99
CA ILE A 214 -0.12 -0.31 6.95
C ILE A 214 -0.66 1.13 6.98
N TYR A 215 -1.03 1.60 8.16
CA TYR A 215 -1.59 2.94 8.34
C TYR A 215 -0.51 4.03 8.23
N LEU A 216 -0.78 5.08 7.46
CA LEU A 216 0.12 6.22 7.28
C LEU A 216 -0.23 7.41 8.20
N GLY A 217 -1.48 7.49 8.62
CA GLY A 217 -2.01 8.63 9.40
C GLY A 217 -3.11 9.39 8.65
N ASN A 218 -3.90 10.18 9.38
CA ASN A 218 -4.95 11.05 8.86
C ASN A 218 -5.91 10.38 7.87
N GLY A 219 -6.22 9.09 8.12
CA GLY A 219 -7.12 8.32 7.26
C GLY A 219 -6.47 7.70 6.03
N TRP A 220 -5.18 7.88 5.81
CA TRP A 220 -4.44 7.25 4.72
C TRP A 220 -3.73 5.97 5.16
N PHE A 221 -3.64 5.00 4.25
CA PHE A 221 -2.88 3.77 4.43
C PHE A 221 -2.25 3.32 3.12
N ILE A 222 -1.26 2.44 3.20
CA ILE A 222 -0.61 1.79 2.07
C ILE A 222 -0.86 0.29 2.14
N GLN A 223 -1.18 -0.30 1.01
CA GLN A 223 -1.56 -1.71 0.87
C GLN A 223 -0.98 -2.30 -0.40
N SER A 224 -1.01 -3.62 -0.53
CA SER A 224 -0.96 -4.32 -1.81
C SER A 224 -2.31 -4.96 -2.07
N SER A 225 -2.94 -4.60 -3.16
CA SER A 225 -4.24 -5.10 -3.62
C SER A 225 -4.19 -5.30 -5.13
N ASP A 226 -5.30 -5.59 -5.79
CA ASP A 226 -5.38 -5.70 -7.26
C ASP A 226 -4.77 -4.50 -7.99
N TYR A 227 -4.66 -3.35 -7.31
CA TYR A 227 -3.96 -2.16 -7.79
C TYR A 227 -2.45 -2.18 -7.51
N GLY A 228 -1.88 -3.32 -7.09
CA GLY A 228 -0.51 -3.41 -6.59
C GLY A 228 -0.30 -2.63 -5.29
N VAL A 229 0.96 -2.24 -5.03
CA VAL A 229 1.28 -1.42 -3.85
C VAL A 229 0.85 0.01 -4.08
N ALA A 230 -0.21 0.43 -3.39
CA ALA A 230 -0.91 1.70 -3.60
C ALA A 230 -1.32 2.37 -2.29
N LEU A 231 -1.54 3.68 -2.34
CA LEU A 231 -2.22 4.41 -1.26
C LEU A 231 -3.74 4.27 -1.40
N ALA A 232 -4.41 4.24 -0.27
CA ALA A 232 -5.86 4.32 -0.21
C ALA A 232 -6.32 5.11 1.02
N THR A 233 -7.60 5.50 1.05
CA THR A 233 -8.21 6.21 2.18
C THR A 233 -9.09 5.26 2.99
N LEU A 234 -9.06 5.42 4.31
CA LEU A 234 -9.88 4.64 5.25
C LEU A 234 -11.30 5.25 5.32
N THR A 235 -11.94 5.32 4.16
CA THR A 235 -13.29 5.85 3.93
C THR A 235 -14.14 4.81 3.19
N GLY A 236 -15.42 5.05 2.99
CA GLY A 236 -16.31 4.20 2.20
C GLY A 236 -16.18 2.71 2.54
N TYR A 237 -15.85 1.90 1.54
CA TYR A 237 -15.68 0.46 1.64
C TYR A 237 -14.67 0.09 2.73
N TYR A 238 -13.45 0.62 2.70
CA TYR A 238 -12.42 0.29 3.70
C TYR A 238 -12.80 0.71 5.12
N ARG A 239 -13.57 1.78 5.29
CA ARG A 239 -14.07 2.19 6.61
C ARG A 239 -15.11 1.20 7.14
N HIS A 240 -15.94 0.66 6.27
CA HIS A 240 -16.96 -0.35 6.61
C HIS A 240 -16.30 -1.68 6.99
N GLU A 241 -15.32 -2.14 6.21
CA GLU A 241 -14.64 -3.42 6.40
C GLU A 241 -13.55 -3.37 7.49
N PHE A 242 -13.15 -2.17 7.98
CA PHE A 242 -12.14 -2.07 9.04
C PHE A 242 -12.55 -2.83 10.29
N ALA A 243 -11.80 -3.89 10.60
CA ALA A 243 -12.05 -4.75 11.75
C ALA A 243 -11.33 -4.24 13.01
N TRP A 244 -10.01 -4.23 12.99
CA TRP A 244 -9.14 -3.69 14.05
C TRP A 244 -7.73 -3.49 13.49
N ALA A 245 -6.87 -2.92 14.34
CA ALA A 245 -5.45 -2.85 14.05
C ALA A 245 -4.61 -3.47 15.17
N ARG A 246 -3.33 -3.71 14.88
CA ARG A 246 -2.27 -4.01 15.85
C ARG A 246 -1.14 -3.00 15.69
N ARG A 247 -0.32 -2.85 16.74
CA ARG A 247 0.80 -1.89 16.77
C ARG A 247 2.12 -2.61 16.99
N PRO A 248 2.78 -3.11 15.91
CA PRO A 248 4.02 -3.87 16.04
C PRO A 248 5.14 -3.12 16.75
N LEU A 249 5.23 -1.80 16.57
CA LEU A 249 6.24 -0.98 17.26
C LEU A 249 6.08 -1.02 18.77
N ARG A 250 4.86 -0.93 19.30
CA ARG A 250 4.59 -1.06 20.73
C ARG A 250 4.86 -2.48 21.22
N GLU A 251 4.45 -3.49 20.45
CA GLU A 251 4.65 -4.89 20.79
C GLU A 251 6.14 -5.24 20.89
N ALA A 252 7.00 -4.56 20.11
CA ALA A 252 8.47 -4.67 20.15
C ALA A 252 9.15 -3.73 21.16
N GLY A 253 8.39 -2.87 21.86
CA GLY A 253 8.95 -1.87 22.80
C GLY A 253 9.71 -0.73 22.09
N LEU A 254 9.29 -0.36 20.89
CA LEU A 254 9.91 0.66 20.03
C LEU A 254 9.10 1.96 19.95
N GLU A 255 8.06 2.12 20.77
CA GLU A 255 7.37 3.41 20.94
C GLU A 255 8.28 4.35 21.74
N GLY A 256 8.76 5.41 21.12
CA GLY A 256 9.56 6.46 21.71
C GLY A 256 9.56 7.68 20.81
#